data_2b85f8893bd561ae03b9cfc0b403b6ba
#
_entry.id   2b85f8893bd561ae03b9cfc0b403b6ba
#
_cell.length_a   1.000
_cell.length_b   1.000
_cell.length_c   1.000
_cell.angle_alpha   90.00
_cell.angle_beta   90.00
_cell.angle_gamma   90.00
#
_symmetry.space_group_name_H-M   'P 1'
#
loop_
_entity.id
_entity.type
_entity.pdbx_description
1 polymer ?
#
loop_
_entity_poly.entity_id
_entity_poly.type
_entity_poly.pdbx_seq_one_letter_code
_entity_poly.pdbx_strand_id
1 'polypeptide(L)'
;MAETIYGQRTDGVEEKLKLLRGVYAAGRLDLSLSLAASIADTLRCERQWQAGPVVAGPEPGGRVAELPAPWAAWAQGWSFYQVLEVAEEAGMDRPEEPVAVRLAFAEDQVQDLRREVRVARVEQGALREVKSQVDGETCKGGVRQCRLVFMAQVPAGGRVQYLVFYGNAWAELPAYPTDLQVRGEGYALQIENSHFRAQLSAQTGQLERLIYRRAQGLELFAGGEGHGEPPHIDWAHDYLADQKFQKFRVTNWGACPNWEVSRGPLCTKVRRWGFPHSPVHPLFTPSRMHIDVEYTFYAGQPFFFKEGSMEIVKDFAIDYLRDDEWVFSGYSFTDTVWMDREGRLHEGEVPAGHTDDLWGVGFFNRHSKDAFIALWLEHRATGFEGLHHTGVPQLNYQGHGQLWSRWAAHSGPEFKAGTVLKQHNAYLVSPYEGPGPVEEARQRFLSPLVVRAGQLPEGSAAQGSLARPGEAESGLKPALWAALRLVPDDMFYTVDANLVDMGYIYDLRVRGGVVEVLMTMPHRGRPCYRYLGEPLRRKLLSVPGVREVLVDFTWEPAWSLARMSAAGRAAMGVET
;
A
#
# COMPACT_ATOMS: atom_id res chain seq x y z
N MET A 1 -9.84 12.59 1.77
CA MET A 1 -9.25 12.18 0.75
C MET A 1 -7.91 12.36 1.00
N ALA A 2 -7.31 11.37 1.17
CA ALA A 2 -6.02 11.39 1.32
C ALA A 2 -5.43 12.00 0.15
N GLU A 3 -5.38 13.18 0.08
CA GLU A 3 -5.12 13.86 -0.92
C GLU A 3 -4.19 13.80 -1.62
N THR A 4 -3.71 13.67 -0.92
CA THR A 4 -2.66 13.49 -1.13
C THR A 4 -2.38 12.41 -1.58
N ILE A 5 -2.78 11.82 -0.89
CA ILE A 5 -3.06 10.63 -1.05
C ILE A 5 -3.70 10.54 -2.32
N TYR A 6 -4.49 11.35 -2.60
CA TYR A 6 -5.12 11.45 -3.73
C TYR A 6 -4.41 12.17 -4.71
N GLY A 7 -3.19 12.12 -4.61
CA GLY A 7 -2.45 12.89 -5.41
C GLY A 7 -3.28 13.52 -6.42
N GLN A 8 -3.75 14.22 -6.57
CA GLN A 8 -4.53 14.88 -7.56
C GLN A 8 -5.14 13.88 -8.51
N ARG A 9 -6.39 13.77 -8.49
CA ARG A 9 -7.17 13.15 -9.51
C ARG A 9 -6.94 13.82 -10.80
N THR A 10 -5.78 13.57 -11.34
CA THR A 10 -5.52 14.31 -12.51
C THR A 10 -5.86 13.49 -13.71
N ASP A 11 -5.55 12.35 -13.87
CA ASP A 11 -5.70 11.67 -15.16
C ASP A 11 -6.20 12.63 -16.29
N GLY A 12 -5.78 13.86 -16.19
CA GLY A 12 -6.23 14.95 -17.05
C GLY A 12 -7.71 15.38 -16.85
N VAL A 13 -8.36 15.04 -15.74
CA VAL A 13 -9.78 15.36 -15.52
C VAL A 13 -10.03 16.86 -15.49
N GLU A 14 -9.21 17.63 -14.79
CA GLU A 14 -9.36 19.08 -14.77
C GLU A 14 -9.12 19.74 -16.14
N GLU A 15 -8.08 19.29 -16.84
CA GLU A 15 -7.77 19.72 -18.20
C GLU A 15 -8.87 19.30 -19.16
N LYS A 16 -9.38 18.08 -19.05
CA LYS A 16 -10.52 17.59 -19.84
C LYS A 16 -11.79 18.39 -19.56
N LEU A 17 -12.03 18.78 -18.29
CA LEU A 17 -13.17 19.66 -17.93
C LEU A 17 -13.04 21.06 -18.53
N LYS A 18 -11.86 21.66 -18.49
CA LYS A 18 -11.61 22.96 -19.13
C LYS A 18 -11.83 22.87 -20.65
N LEU A 19 -11.27 21.83 -21.26
CA LEU A 19 -11.43 21.58 -22.69
C LEU A 19 -12.89 21.28 -23.05
N LEU A 20 -13.59 20.48 -22.25
CA LEU A 20 -15.01 20.19 -22.42
C LEU A 20 -15.85 21.47 -22.47
N ARG A 21 -15.63 22.39 -21.55
CA ARG A 21 -16.30 23.70 -21.56
C ARG A 21 -16.04 24.47 -22.84
N GLY A 22 -14.78 24.50 -23.31
CA GLY A 22 -14.39 25.19 -24.55
C GLY A 22 -15.01 24.59 -25.81
N VAL A 23 -14.95 23.27 -25.98
CA VAL A 23 -15.50 22.57 -27.15
C VAL A 23 -17.03 22.58 -27.17
N TYR A 24 -17.64 22.53 -25.98
CA TYR A 24 -19.11 22.67 -25.85
C TYR A 24 -19.56 24.07 -26.24
N ALA A 25 -18.90 25.10 -25.76
CA ALA A 25 -19.18 26.49 -26.14
C ALA A 25 -18.97 26.74 -27.64
N ALA A 26 -18.05 26.03 -28.29
CA ALA A 26 -17.83 26.04 -29.72
C ALA A 26 -18.81 25.18 -30.53
N GLY A 27 -19.81 24.56 -29.89
CA GLY A 27 -20.80 23.71 -30.54
C GLY A 27 -20.31 22.33 -30.99
N ARG A 28 -19.12 21.90 -30.57
CA ARG A 28 -18.54 20.60 -30.93
C ARG A 28 -19.07 19.50 -30.02
N LEU A 29 -20.33 19.11 -30.26
CA LEU A 29 -21.04 18.13 -29.41
C LEU A 29 -20.39 16.73 -29.40
N ASP A 30 -19.83 16.30 -30.53
CA ASP A 30 -19.11 15.03 -30.70
C ASP A 30 -17.93 14.92 -29.73
N LEU A 31 -17.06 15.95 -29.71
CA LEU A 31 -15.93 16.01 -28.81
C LEU A 31 -16.36 16.19 -27.34
N SER A 32 -17.41 16.97 -27.11
CA SER A 32 -17.96 17.18 -25.77
C SER A 32 -18.44 15.85 -25.14
N LEU A 33 -19.16 15.03 -25.89
CA LEU A 33 -19.61 13.72 -25.42
C LEU A 33 -18.45 12.77 -25.16
N SER A 34 -17.44 12.76 -26.03
CA SER A 34 -16.25 11.92 -25.85
C SER A 34 -15.47 12.29 -24.58
N LEU A 35 -15.26 13.58 -24.33
CA LEU A 35 -14.57 14.07 -23.13
C LEU A 35 -15.38 13.78 -21.86
N ALA A 36 -16.70 14.02 -21.90
CA ALA A 36 -17.57 13.72 -20.75
C ALA A 36 -17.58 12.24 -20.42
N ALA A 37 -17.61 11.36 -21.43
CA ALA A 37 -17.53 9.91 -21.23
C ALA A 37 -16.18 9.49 -20.61
N SER A 38 -15.07 10.04 -21.11
CA SER A 38 -13.74 9.77 -20.56
C SER A 38 -13.63 10.18 -19.09
N ILE A 39 -14.16 11.37 -18.73
CA ILE A 39 -14.19 11.84 -17.34
C ILE A 39 -15.04 10.89 -16.47
N ALA A 40 -16.23 10.51 -16.97
CA ALA A 40 -17.12 9.62 -16.24
C ALA A 40 -16.50 8.23 -16.02
N ASP A 41 -15.80 7.68 -17.02
CA ASP A 41 -15.08 6.41 -16.89
C ASP A 41 -13.97 6.48 -15.84
N THR A 42 -13.16 7.54 -15.84
CA THR A 42 -12.13 7.77 -14.84
C THR A 42 -12.73 7.79 -13.42
N LEU A 43 -13.77 8.60 -13.22
CA LEU A 43 -14.42 8.74 -11.92
C LEU A 43 -15.14 7.44 -11.46
N ARG A 44 -15.65 6.65 -12.40
CA ARG A 44 -16.27 5.35 -12.10
C ARG A 44 -15.25 4.35 -11.60
N CYS A 45 -14.11 4.22 -12.28
CA CYS A 45 -13.05 3.28 -11.92
C CYS A 45 -12.46 3.58 -10.56
N GLU A 46 -12.35 4.85 -10.16
CA GLU A 46 -11.90 5.22 -8.83
C GLU A 46 -12.75 4.64 -7.69
N ARG A 47 -14.05 4.41 -7.91
CA ARG A 47 -14.96 3.90 -6.89
C ARG A 47 -14.86 2.39 -6.66
N GLN A 48 -14.26 1.66 -7.58
CA GLN A 48 -14.24 0.19 -7.53
C GLN A 48 -13.13 -0.38 -6.64
N TRP A 49 -12.13 0.43 -6.29
CA TRP A 49 -11.05 -0.02 -5.41
C TRP A 49 -11.47 0.07 -3.93
N GLN A 50 -12.31 -0.84 -3.49
CA GLN A 50 -12.51 -1.03 -2.07
C GLN A 50 -12.63 -2.50 -1.72
N ALA A 51 -11.51 -3.07 -1.29
CA ALA A 51 -11.50 -3.78 -0.07
C ALA A 51 -12.01 -5.19 -0.03
N GLY A 52 -11.19 -6.08 0.40
CA GLY A 52 -11.55 -7.37 0.97
C GLY A 52 -12.54 -7.25 2.15
N PRO A 53 -13.08 -8.37 2.64
CA PRO A 53 -14.05 -8.38 3.74
C PRO A 53 -13.44 -7.84 5.03
N VAL A 54 -14.27 -7.15 5.83
CA VAL A 54 -13.91 -6.78 7.20
C VAL A 54 -13.92 -8.05 8.05
N VAL A 55 -12.77 -8.38 8.66
CA VAL A 55 -12.60 -9.59 9.44
C VAL A 55 -13.28 -9.50 10.81
N ALA A 56 -13.19 -8.31 11.46
CA ALA A 56 -13.91 -8.05 12.70
C ALA A 56 -14.69 -6.73 12.57
N GLY A 57 -15.96 -6.78 12.97
CA GLY A 57 -16.92 -5.68 12.87
C GLY A 57 -16.71 -4.59 13.92
N PRO A 58 -17.57 -3.54 13.93
CA PRO A 58 -17.41 -2.42 14.85
C PRO A 58 -17.70 -2.75 16.32
N GLU A 59 -18.39 -3.85 16.58
CA GLU A 59 -18.66 -4.27 17.95
C GLU A 59 -17.36 -4.80 18.59
N PRO A 60 -17.03 -4.35 19.84
CA PRO A 60 -15.86 -4.84 20.53
C PRO A 60 -16.01 -6.33 20.87
N GLY A 61 -14.87 -7.05 20.85
CA GLY A 61 -14.81 -8.41 21.37
C GLY A 61 -14.97 -8.45 22.89
N GLY A 62 -14.70 -7.33 23.58
CA GLY A 62 -14.92 -7.12 25.01
C GLY A 62 -14.26 -5.85 25.53
N ARG A 63 -14.42 -5.61 26.82
CA ARG A 63 -13.78 -4.51 27.54
C ARG A 63 -12.49 -4.99 28.21
N VAL A 64 -11.47 -4.16 28.18
CA VAL A 64 -10.18 -4.49 28.82
C VAL A 64 -10.34 -4.79 30.31
N ALA A 65 -11.25 -4.12 31.00
CA ALA A 65 -11.55 -4.37 32.41
C ALA A 65 -12.11 -5.79 32.71
N GLU A 66 -12.61 -6.48 31.69
CA GLU A 66 -13.16 -7.85 31.80
C GLU A 66 -12.08 -8.91 31.54
N LEU A 67 -10.90 -8.52 31.10
CA LEU A 67 -9.78 -9.42 30.88
C LEU A 67 -9.22 -9.94 32.22
N PRO A 68 -8.53 -11.11 32.21
CA PRO A 68 -7.77 -11.56 33.37
C PRO A 68 -6.82 -10.46 33.88
N ALA A 69 -6.70 -10.34 35.21
CA ALA A 69 -6.00 -9.22 35.85
C ALA A 69 -4.59 -8.92 35.28
N PRO A 70 -3.73 -9.91 34.96
CA PRO A 70 -2.43 -9.63 34.33
C PRO A 70 -2.55 -9.01 32.94
N TRP A 71 -3.56 -9.41 32.15
CA TRP A 71 -3.79 -8.87 30.82
C TRP A 71 -4.42 -7.47 30.86
N ALA A 72 -5.37 -7.25 31.78
CA ALA A 72 -5.94 -5.93 32.03
C ALA A 72 -4.88 -4.93 32.51
N ALA A 73 -3.95 -5.35 33.36
CA ALA A 73 -2.82 -4.55 33.80
C ALA A 73 -1.86 -4.21 32.64
N TRP A 74 -1.58 -5.20 31.78
CA TRP A 74 -0.77 -4.99 30.59
C TRP A 74 -1.41 -3.98 29.62
N ALA A 75 -2.73 -4.07 29.44
CA ALA A 75 -3.50 -3.21 28.54
C ALA A 75 -4.03 -1.94 29.22
N GLN A 76 -3.44 -1.52 30.35
CA GLN A 76 -3.85 -0.31 31.04
C GLN A 76 -3.83 0.92 30.11
N GLY A 77 -4.92 1.67 30.10
CA GLY A 77 -5.13 2.82 29.24
C GLY A 77 -6.00 2.53 28.02
N TRP A 78 -6.11 1.28 27.57
CA TRP A 78 -7.06 0.87 26.54
C TRP A 78 -8.41 0.50 27.14
N SER A 79 -9.48 0.79 26.38
CA SER A 79 -10.85 0.51 26.82
C SER A 79 -11.40 -0.78 26.27
N PHE A 80 -11.05 -1.12 25.04
CA PHE A 80 -11.65 -2.20 24.27
C PHE A 80 -10.61 -3.11 23.63
N TYR A 81 -11.04 -4.31 23.25
CA TYR A 81 -10.25 -5.23 22.44
C TYR A 81 -11.13 -5.99 21.44
N GLN A 82 -10.52 -6.45 20.35
CA GLN A 82 -11.03 -7.48 19.45
C GLN A 82 -10.08 -8.68 19.49
N VAL A 83 -10.60 -9.88 19.21
CA VAL A 83 -9.79 -11.09 19.13
C VAL A 83 -9.69 -11.54 17.68
N LEU A 84 -8.47 -11.80 17.23
CA LEU A 84 -8.17 -12.42 15.95
C LEU A 84 -7.57 -13.79 16.19
N GLU A 85 -8.09 -14.81 15.52
CA GLU A 85 -7.46 -16.11 15.40
C GLU A 85 -6.70 -16.17 14.08
N VAL A 86 -5.40 -16.45 14.14
CA VAL A 86 -4.54 -16.64 12.97
C VAL A 86 -4.17 -18.10 12.87
N ALA A 87 -4.53 -18.73 11.76
CA ALA A 87 -4.33 -20.15 11.51
C ALA A 87 -3.35 -20.38 10.35
N GLU A 88 -2.46 -21.33 10.54
CA GLU A 88 -1.63 -21.91 9.49
C GLU A 88 -2.25 -23.23 9.06
N GLU A 89 -2.61 -23.37 7.78
CA GLU A 89 -3.36 -24.51 7.25
C GLU A 89 -2.56 -25.33 6.21
N ALA A 90 -1.32 -24.90 5.89
CA ALA A 90 -0.47 -25.56 4.88
C ALA A 90 0.62 -26.47 5.46
N GLY A 91 0.73 -26.55 6.78
CA GLY A 91 1.77 -27.34 7.44
C GLY A 91 3.17 -26.72 7.41
N MET A 92 3.28 -25.41 7.26
CA MET A 92 4.53 -24.67 7.15
C MET A 92 4.75 -23.81 8.40
N ASP A 93 5.97 -23.80 8.94
CA ASP A 93 6.30 -22.89 10.03
C ASP A 93 6.37 -21.43 9.56
N ARG A 94 5.72 -20.52 10.29
CA ARG A 94 5.64 -19.07 9.99
C ARG A 94 6.27 -18.26 11.13
N PRO A 95 7.60 -18.17 11.18
CA PRO A 95 8.30 -17.55 12.32
C PRO A 95 8.09 -16.03 12.40
N GLU A 96 7.93 -15.36 11.28
CA GLU A 96 7.59 -13.95 11.19
C GLU A 96 7.02 -13.67 9.79
N GLU A 97 5.71 -13.47 9.69
CA GLU A 97 5.04 -13.25 8.42
C GLU A 97 4.12 -12.02 8.51
N PRO A 98 4.19 -11.09 7.54
CA PRO A 98 3.29 -9.95 7.51
C PRO A 98 1.87 -10.42 7.15
N VAL A 99 0.92 -10.08 8.01
CA VAL A 99 -0.50 -10.34 7.81
C VAL A 99 -1.24 -9.02 7.72
N ALA A 100 -2.08 -8.88 6.72
CA ALA A 100 -2.92 -7.70 6.51
C ALA A 100 -4.40 -8.06 6.61
N VAL A 101 -5.13 -7.34 7.47
CA VAL A 101 -6.57 -7.56 7.67
C VAL A 101 -7.31 -6.23 7.71
N ARG A 102 -8.59 -6.25 7.34
CA ARG A 102 -9.47 -5.10 7.53
C ARG A 102 -10.29 -5.25 8.80
N LEU A 103 -10.28 -4.19 9.59
CA LEU A 103 -11.03 -4.10 10.84
C LEU A 103 -11.95 -2.87 10.80
N ALA A 104 -13.03 -2.97 11.56
CA ALA A 104 -13.96 -1.87 11.77
C ALA A 104 -14.12 -1.59 13.27
N PHE A 105 -14.34 -0.33 13.61
CA PHE A 105 -14.47 0.20 14.97
C PHE A 105 -15.61 1.22 15.00
N ALA A 106 -16.36 1.25 16.08
CA ALA A 106 -17.31 2.33 16.27
C ALA A 106 -16.55 3.65 16.48
N GLU A 107 -17.03 4.72 15.85
CA GLU A 107 -16.32 5.99 15.81
C GLU A 107 -16.18 6.63 17.20
N ASP A 108 -17.14 6.43 18.07
CA ASP A 108 -17.14 6.93 19.45
C ASP A 108 -16.15 6.20 20.37
N GLN A 109 -15.63 5.06 19.94
CA GLN A 109 -14.69 4.22 20.70
C GLN A 109 -13.22 4.49 20.37
N VAL A 110 -12.93 5.17 19.27
CA VAL A 110 -11.57 5.45 18.82
C VAL A 110 -11.50 6.73 18.02
N GLN A 111 -10.52 7.59 18.31
CA GLN A 111 -10.33 8.85 17.60
C GLN A 111 -9.28 8.76 16.50
N ASP A 112 -8.16 8.10 16.77
CA ASP A 112 -7.04 7.95 15.85
C ASP A 112 -6.54 6.50 15.86
N LEU A 113 -6.93 5.74 14.85
CA LEU A 113 -6.60 4.33 14.74
C LEU A 113 -5.08 4.07 14.71
N ARG A 114 -4.30 4.93 14.11
CA ARG A 114 -2.83 4.76 14.01
C ARG A 114 -2.16 4.87 15.38
N ARG A 115 -2.65 5.76 16.20
CA ARG A 115 -2.12 6.03 17.53
C ARG A 115 -2.68 5.06 18.57
N GLU A 116 -3.96 4.74 18.46
CA GLU A 116 -4.67 4.01 19.51
C GLU A 116 -4.66 2.50 19.36
N VAL A 117 -4.44 1.96 18.15
CA VAL A 117 -4.43 0.50 17.95
C VAL A 117 -3.09 -0.12 18.37
N ARG A 118 -3.17 -1.22 19.13
CA ARG A 118 -2.03 -2.09 19.47
C ARG A 118 -2.42 -3.54 19.29
N VAL A 119 -1.46 -4.35 18.90
CA VAL A 119 -1.65 -5.79 18.73
C VAL A 119 -0.78 -6.56 19.71
N ALA A 120 -1.36 -7.51 20.40
CA ALA A 120 -0.61 -8.42 21.25
C ALA A 120 -0.93 -9.87 20.92
N ARG A 121 0.11 -10.69 20.85
CA ARG A 121 0.01 -12.15 20.73
C ARG A 121 -0.19 -12.76 22.11
N VAL A 122 -1.04 -13.78 22.19
CA VAL A 122 -1.12 -14.64 23.37
C VAL A 122 -0.05 -15.72 23.27
N GLU A 123 0.92 -15.68 24.17
CA GLU A 123 2.04 -16.61 24.20
C GLU A 123 2.18 -17.21 25.61
N GLN A 124 1.96 -18.50 25.73
CA GLN A 124 2.03 -19.22 27.03
C GLN A 124 1.22 -18.53 28.13
N GLY A 125 0.05 -17.98 27.81
CA GLY A 125 -0.81 -17.28 28.77
C GLY A 125 -0.39 -15.85 29.09
N ALA A 126 0.65 -15.30 28.45
CA ALA A 126 1.06 -13.91 28.56
C ALA A 126 0.73 -13.13 27.28
N LEU A 127 0.55 -11.81 27.41
CA LEU A 127 0.45 -10.91 26.27
C LEU A 127 1.81 -10.38 25.88
N ARG A 128 2.12 -10.49 24.60
CA ARG A 128 3.34 -9.90 24.01
C ARG A 128 2.95 -8.99 22.86
N GLU A 129 3.31 -7.70 22.97
CA GLU A 129 3.09 -6.76 21.87
C GLU A 129 3.85 -7.21 20.62
N VAL A 130 3.17 -7.15 19.48
CA VAL A 130 3.75 -7.41 18.16
C VAL A 130 3.76 -6.13 17.34
N LYS A 131 4.76 -6.01 16.47
CA LYS A 131 4.83 -4.88 15.55
C LYS A 131 3.57 -4.82 14.71
N SER A 132 2.95 -3.64 14.63
CA SER A 132 1.73 -3.41 13.87
C SER A 132 1.72 -2.05 13.19
N GLN A 133 0.97 -1.95 12.13
CA GLN A 133 0.82 -0.74 11.33
C GLN A 133 -0.64 -0.60 10.90
N VAL A 134 -1.19 0.59 11.04
CA VAL A 134 -2.52 0.93 10.54
C VAL A 134 -2.40 1.86 9.34
N ASP A 135 -3.11 1.54 8.27
CA ASP A 135 -3.25 2.40 7.09
C ASP A 135 -4.64 2.24 6.43
N GLY A 136 -4.91 3.01 5.37
CA GLY A 136 -6.15 2.94 4.62
C GLY A 136 -7.38 3.28 5.48
N GLU A 137 -7.26 4.24 6.39
CA GLU A 137 -8.35 4.66 7.28
C GLU A 137 -9.49 5.30 6.49
N THR A 138 -10.71 4.85 6.75
CA THR A 138 -11.95 5.45 6.25
C THR A 138 -12.94 5.62 7.40
N CYS A 139 -13.85 6.60 7.28
CA CYS A 139 -14.94 6.77 8.23
C CYS A 139 -16.24 7.01 7.47
N LYS A 140 -17.25 6.18 7.74
CA LYS A 140 -18.56 6.30 7.11
C LYS A 140 -19.64 5.75 8.04
N GLY A 141 -20.73 6.50 8.21
CA GLY A 141 -21.87 6.07 9.00
C GLY A 141 -21.53 5.75 10.47
N GLY A 142 -20.64 6.53 11.09
CA GLY A 142 -20.20 6.28 12.48
C GLY A 142 -19.26 5.07 12.66
N VAL A 143 -18.76 4.49 11.56
CA VAL A 143 -17.84 3.36 11.59
C VAL A 143 -16.51 3.77 10.96
N ARG A 144 -15.42 3.62 11.72
CA ARG A 144 -14.06 3.75 11.22
C ARG A 144 -13.55 2.39 10.77
N GLN A 145 -12.96 2.32 9.60
CA GLN A 145 -12.33 1.11 9.09
C GLN A 145 -10.87 1.40 8.75
N CYS A 146 -10.04 0.38 8.89
CA CYS A 146 -8.65 0.46 8.48
C CYS A 146 -8.16 -0.90 7.97
N ARG A 147 -7.01 -0.87 7.33
CA ARG A 147 -6.17 -2.05 7.17
C ARG A 147 -5.15 -2.07 8.31
N LEU A 148 -5.14 -3.16 9.05
CA LEU A 148 -4.14 -3.49 10.07
C LEU A 148 -3.14 -4.46 9.47
N VAL A 149 -1.86 -4.10 9.47
CA VAL A 149 -0.75 -5.02 9.16
C VAL A 149 -0.01 -5.32 10.44
N PHE A 150 0.28 -6.59 10.70
CA PHE A 150 1.08 -7.01 11.85
C PHE A 150 1.95 -8.23 11.52
N MET A 151 3.02 -8.44 12.28
CA MET A 151 3.91 -9.57 12.09
C MET A 151 3.40 -10.76 12.89
N ALA A 152 2.87 -11.76 12.18
CA ALA A 152 2.34 -12.97 12.80
C ALA A 152 3.43 -14.03 12.94
N GLN A 153 3.32 -14.84 14.01
CA GLN A 153 4.15 -16.01 14.25
C GLN A 153 3.21 -17.18 14.56
N VAL A 154 3.18 -18.16 13.68
CA VAL A 154 2.28 -19.32 13.79
C VAL A 154 3.05 -20.59 13.47
N PRO A 155 3.06 -21.59 14.34
CA PRO A 155 3.69 -22.88 14.04
C PRO A 155 2.93 -23.63 12.95
N ALA A 156 3.60 -24.57 12.31
CA ALA A 156 3.02 -25.42 11.26
C ALA A 156 1.72 -26.10 11.74
N GLY A 157 0.64 -25.95 10.99
CA GLY A 157 -0.69 -26.47 11.32
C GLY A 157 -1.31 -25.89 12.60
N GLY A 158 -0.73 -24.82 13.12
CA GLY A 158 -1.12 -24.20 14.39
C GLY A 158 -2.13 -23.08 14.25
N ARG A 159 -2.64 -22.66 15.42
CA ARG A 159 -3.50 -21.49 15.58
C ARG A 159 -3.01 -20.64 16.73
N VAL A 160 -2.99 -19.32 16.54
CA VAL A 160 -2.52 -18.37 17.55
C VAL A 160 -3.53 -17.22 17.65
N GLN A 161 -3.79 -16.82 18.89
CA GLN A 161 -4.67 -15.70 19.17
C GLN A 161 -3.87 -14.39 19.28
N TYR A 162 -4.45 -13.35 18.69
CA TYR A 162 -3.99 -11.98 18.78
C TYR A 162 -5.13 -11.11 19.32
N LEU A 163 -4.81 -10.24 20.25
CA LEU A 163 -5.72 -9.22 20.75
C LEU A 163 -5.36 -7.88 20.11
N VAL A 164 -6.36 -7.23 19.54
CA VAL A 164 -6.25 -5.88 19.00
C VAL A 164 -6.88 -4.93 19.99
N PHE A 165 -6.07 -4.16 20.70
CA PHE A 165 -6.49 -3.16 21.69
C PHE A 165 -6.74 -1.83 21.02
N TYR A 166 -7.77 -1.08 21.47
CA TYR A 166 -8.11 0.24 20.99
C TYR A 166 -8.90 1.06 22.03
N GLY A 167 -9.14 2.34 21.72
CA GLY A 167 -9.83 3.24 22.66
C GLY A 167 -8.94 3.75 23.79
N ASN A 168 -7.71 4.18 23.43
CA ASN A 168 -6.80 4.89 24.31
C ASN A 168 -6.49 6.27 23.73
N ALA A 169 -7.29 7.27 24.10
CA ALA A 169 -7.13 8.63 23.59
C ALA A 169 -5.75 9.26 23.90
N TRP A 170 -5.00 8.69 24.83
CA TRP A 170 -3.69 9.19 25.26
C TRP A 170 -2.51 8.40 24.67
N ALA A 171 -2.78 7.36 23.89
CA ALA A 171 -1.72 6.55 23.29
C ALA A 171 -0.84 7.38 22.35
N GLU A 172 0.44 7.08 22.34
CA GLU A 172 1.40 7.63 21.38
C GLU A 172 1.46 6.76 20.13
N LEU A 173 1.96 7.30 19.02
CA LEU A 173 2.29 6.48 17.86
C LEU A 173 3.30 5.39 18.25
N PRO A 174 3.07 4.12 17.88
CA PRO A 174 4.02 3.06 18.17
C PRO A 174 5.36 3.33 17.45
N ALA A 175 6.44 3.16 18.17
CA ALA A 175 7.79 3.30 17.64
C ALA A 175 8.46 1.92 17.57
N TYR A 176 8.24 1.22 16.47
CA TYR A 176 8.85 -0.09 16.26
C TYR A 176 10.20 0.02 15.54
N PRO A 177 11.22 -0.73 15.96
CA PRO A 177 12.46 -0.82 15.20
C PRO A 177 12.17 -1.47 13.84
N THR A 178 12.70 -0.87 12.79
CA THR A 178 12.53 -1.33 11.41
C THR A 178 13.79 -1.10 10.60
N ASP A 179 14.04 -1.98 9.64
CA ASP A 179 15.04 -1.80 8.60
C ASP A 179 14.46 -1.12 7.35
N LEU A 180 13.12 -0.93 7.30
CA LEU A 180 12.45 -0.30 6.18
C LEU A 180 12.64 1.21 6.23
N GLN A 181 13.37 1.74 5.25
CA GLN A 181 13.62 3.16 5.09
C GLN A 181 12.98 3.64 3.79
N VAL A 182 12.25 4.74 3.86
CA VAL A 182 11.56 5.33 2.71
C VAL A 182 11.95 6.80 2.59
N ARG A 183 12.43 7.18 1.41
CA ARG A 183 12.83 8.55 1.09
C ARG A 183 12.13 8.98 -0.19
N GLY A 184 11.95 10.28 -0.38
CA GLY A 184 11.29 10.87 -1.54
C GLY A 184 9.88 11.35 -1.21
N GLU A 185 9.18 11.88 -2.20
CA GLU A 185 7.85 12.48 -2.07
C GLU A 185 6.85 11.84 -3.03
N GLY A 186 5.57 11.83 -2.62
CA GLY A 186 4.52 11.20 -3.40
C GLY A 186 4.83 9.74 -3.70
N TYR A 187 4.70 9.35 -4.95
CA TYR A 187 5.03 8.02 -5.46
C TYR A 187 6.49 7.85 -5.93
N ALA A 188 7.24 8.95 -6.04
CA ALA A 188 8.65 8.94 -6.45
C ALA A 188 9.55 8.56 -5.27
N LEU A 189 9.55 7.29 -4.91
CA LEU A 189 10.15 6.81 -3.68
C LEU A 189 11.42 6.01 -3.90
N GLN A 190 12.35 6.16 -2.96
CA GLN A 190 13.40 5.21 -2.70
C GLN A 190 13.02 4.41 -1.46
N ILE A 191 12.87 3.11 -1.60
CA ILE A 191 12.44 2.18 -0.57
C ILE A 191 13.57 1.18 -0.34
N GLU A 192 14.03 1.08 0.90
CA GLU A 192 15.19 0.26 1.26
C GLU A 192 14.88 -0.59 2.49
N ASN A 193 15.29 -1.85 2.45
CA ASN A 193 15.34 -2.74 3.61
C ASN A 193 16.72 -3.41 3.70
N SER A 194 16.90 -4.41 4.55
CA SER A 194 18.17 -5.13 4.69
C SER A 194 18.61 -5.92 3.43
N HIS A 195 17.69 -6.20 2.51
CA HIS A 195 17.96 -7.04 1.34
C HIS A 195 18.19 -6.25 0.06
N PHE A 196 17.43 -5.18 -0.16
CA PHE A 196 17.51 -4.39 -1.39
C PHE A 196 17.10 -2.94 -1.19
N ARG A 197 17.43 -2.13 -2.19
CA ARG A 197 16.93 -0.77 -2.38
C ARG A 197 16.22 -0.69 -3.71
N ALA A 198 14.95 -0.31 -3.70
CA ALA A 198 14.14 -0.05 -4.87
C ALA A 198 14.01 1.46 -5.11
N GLN A 199 14.13 1.90 -6.36
CA GLN A 199 13.86 3.26 -6.78
C GLN A 199 12.67 3.28 -7.73
N LEU A 200 11.65 4.06 -7.39
CA LEU A 200 10.47 4.24 -8.23
C LEU A 200 10.61 5.51 -9.09
N SER A 201 10.11 5.41 -10.31
CA SER A 201 10.13 6.50 -11.28
C SER A 201 9.31 7.71 -10.81
N ALA A 202 9.90 8.89 -10.91
CA ALA A 202 9.21 10.15 -10.64
C ALA A 202 8.11 10.46 -11.68
N GLN A 203 8.15 9.82 -12.85
CA GLN A 203 7.18 10.01 -13.91
C GLN A 203 5.99 9.06 -13.77
N THR A 204 6.24 7.78 -13.56
CA THR A 204 5.21 6.75 -13.65
C THR A 204 5.01 5.95 -12.36
N GLY A 205 5.90 6.09 -11.38
CA GLY A 205 5.90 5.27 -10.16
C GLY A 205 6.27 3.80 -10.39
N GLN A 206 6.70 3.43 -11.60
CA GLN A 206 7.21 2.09 -11.88
C GLN A 206 8.61 1.90 -11.29
N LEU A 207 9.02 0.67 -11.08
CA LEU A 207 10.36 0.37 -10.61
C LEU A 207 11.37 0.65 -11.73
N GLU A 208 12.32 1.56 -11.48
CA GLU A 208 13.35 1.92 -12.45
C GLU A 208 14.75 1.43 -12.07
N ARG A 209 15.00 1.19 -10.77
CA ARG A 209 16.28 0.66 -10.28
C ARG A 209 16.05 -0.26 -9.09
N LEU A 210 16.82 -1.34 -9.03
CA LEU A 210 16.86 -2.25 -7.91
C LEU A 210 18.32 -2.56 -7.59
N ILE A 211 18.73 -2.33 -6.34
CA ILE A 211 20.10 -2.53 -5.87
C ILE A 211 20.09 -3.56 -4.76
N TYR A 212 20.87 -4.63 -4.92
CA TYR A 212 21.06 -5.62 -3.87
C TYR A 212 21.91 -5.06 -2.73
N ARG A 213 21.50 -5.32 -1.50
CA ARG A 213 22.22 -4.89 -0.29
C ARG A 213 23.25 -5.92 0.19
N ARG A 214 23.77 -6.71 -0.71
CA ARG A 214 24.82 -7.72 -0.47
C ARG A 214 26.20 -7.15 -0.81
N ALA A 215 27.25 -7.92 -0.48
CA ALA A 215 28.64 -7.48 -0.51
C ALA A 215 29.10 -6.80 -1.81
N GLN A 216 28.52 -7.14 -2.96
CA GLN A 216 28.90 -6.58 -4.25
C GLN A 216 27.94 -5.48 -4.76
N GLY A 217 26.78 -5.29 -4.12
CA GLY A 217 25.84 -4.23 -4.46
C GLY A 217 25.37 -4.28 -5.91
N LEU A 218 25.04 -5.48 -6.42
CA LEU A 218 24.56 -5.65 -7.80
C LEU A 218 23.37 -4.71 -8.05
N GLU A 219 23.45 -3.93 -9.10
CA GLU A 219 22.39 -3.03 -9.53
C GLU A 219 21.72 -3.54 -10.79
N LEU A 220 20.39 -3.62 -10.73
CA LEU A 220 19.54 -3.86 -11.89
C LEU A 220 18.97 -2.51 -12.35
N PHE A 221 19.21 -2.17 -13.59
CA PHE A 221 18.61 -1.00 -14.23
C PHE A 221 18.40 -1.29 -15.72
N ALA A 222 17.37 -0.72 -16.29
CA ALA A 222 17.14 -0.80 -17.72
C ALA A 222 18.05 0.22 -18.42
N GLY A 223 19.24 -0.19 -18.76
CA GLY A 223 20.20 0.62 -19.49
C GLY A 223 20.71 -0.16 -20.67
N GLY A 224 20.02 -0.12 -21.80
CA GLY A 224 20.48 -0.81 -23.00
C GLY A 224 20.22 0.04 -24.23
N GLU A 225 21.18 0.08 -25.14
CA GLU A 225 20.97 0.63 -26.48
C GLU A 225 19.85 -0.17 -27.16
N GLY A 226 18.80 0.49 -27.63
CA GLY A 226 17.83 -0.11 -28.53
C GLY A 226 16.36 0.02 -28.13
N HIS A 227 16.01 0.29 -26.89
CA HIS A 227 14.61 0.45 -26.52
C HIS A 227 14.07 1.90 -26.67
N GLY A 228 14.94 2.91 -26.72
CA GLY A 228 14.53 4.32 -26.93
C GLY A 228 13.58 4.87 -25.84
N GLU A 229 13.47 4.20 -24.71
CA GLU A 229 12.52 4.46 -23.65
C GLU A 229 13.24 4.79 -22.33
N PRO A 230 12.60 5.53 -21.41
CA PRO A 230 13.18 5.79 -20.10
C PRO A 230 13.59 4.50 -19.39
N PRO A 231 14.64 4.52 -18.59
CA PRO A 231 15.10 3.33 -17.89
C PRO A 231 14.11 2.92 -16.79
N HIS A 232 13.24 1.98 -17.13
CA HIS A 232 12.36 1.31 -16.19
C HIS A 232 12.64 -0.18 -16.26
N ILE A 233 12.84 -0.84 -15.14
CA ILE A 233 12.96 -2.29 -15.12
C ILE A 233 11.61 -2.97 -15.11
N ASP A 234 10.58 -2.35 -14.54
CA ASP A 234 9.18 -2.70 -14.71
C ASP A 234 8.49 -1.61 -15.55
N TRP A 235 8.25 -1.85 -16.80
CA TRP A 235 7.74 -0.85 -17.75
C TRP A 235 6.63 -1.35 -18.65
N ALA A 236 5.95 -2.37 -18.25
CA ALA A 236 4.80 -2.88 -18.95
C ALA A 236 3.51 -2.07 -18.69
N HIS A 237 2.39 -2.63 -18.99
CA HIS A 237 1.09 -2.01 -19.13
C HIS A 237 1.02 -1.17 -20.40
N ASP A 238 1.41 -1.78 -21.50
CA ASP A 238 1.19 -1.21 -22.80
C ASP A 238 0.35 -2.11 -23.70
N TYR A 239 -0.36 -1.49 -24.61
CA TYR A 239 -1.07 -2.18 -25.65
C TYR A 239 -1.05 -1.41 -26.96
N LEU A 240 -1.09 -2.13 -28.06
CA LEU A 240 -1.32 -1.60 -29.40
C LEU A 240 -2.76 -1.87 -29.81
N ALA A 241 -3.42 -0.84 -30.30
CA ALA A 241 -4.77 -0.92 -30.86
C ALA A 241 -4.80 -0.20 -32.21
N ASP A 242 -5.88 -0.39 -32.95
CA ASP A 242 -6.13 0.30 -34.20
C ASP A 242 -5.02 0.09 -35.24
N GLN A 243 -4.73 -1.15 -35.58
CA GLN A 243 -3.80 -1.53 -36.62
C GLN A 243 -2.35 -1.06 -36.39
N LYS A 244 -1.91 -1.07 -35.13
CA LYS A 244 -0.55 -0.75 -34.72
C LYS A 244 -0.14 0.74 -34.83
N PHE A 245 -1.07 1.62 -35.13
CA PHE A 245 -0.77 3.05 -35.20
C PHE A 245 -0.66 3.73 -33.83
N GLN A 246 -1.26 3.17 -32.81
CA GLN A 246 -1.27 3.79 -31.49
C GLN A 246 -0.79 2.81 -30.42
N LYS A 247 0.29 3.15 -29.77
CA LYS A 247 0.81 2.45 -28.62
C LYS A 247 0.41 3.20 -27.36
N PHE A 248 -0.46 2.61 -26.57
CA PHE A 248 -0.94 3.17 -25.32
C PHE A 248 -0.11 2.60 -24.18
N ARG A 249 0.51 3.48 -23.38
CA ARG A 249 1.45 3.11 -22.34
C ARG A 249 1.27 3.93 -21.08
N VAL A 250 1.52 3.34 -19.91
CA VAL A 250 1.71 4.09 -18.67
C VAL A 250 2.99 4.94 -18.72
N THR A 251 4.02 4.50 -19.42
CA THR A 251 5.25 5.29 -19.61
C THR A 251 5.03 6.59 -20.38
N ASN A 252 3.88 6.76 -21.02
CA ASN A 252 3.49 8.02 -21.67
C ASN A 252 2.87 9.03 -20.71
N TRP A 253 2.62 8.68 -19.47
CA TRP A 253 2.21 9.67 -18.47
C TRP A 253 3.32 10.68 -18.24
N GLY A 254 2.98 11.96 -18.27
CA GLY A 254 3.91 13.02 -17.87
C GLY A 254 4.13 13.05 -16.35
N ALA A 255 3.10 12.61 -15.61
CA ALA A 255 3.11 12.32 -14.20
C ALA A 255 2.05 11.25 -13.95
N CYS A 256 2.19 10.50 -12.87
CA CYS A 256 1.20 9.48 -12.49
C CYS A 256 -0.16 10.16 -12.25
N PRO A 257 -1.22 9.79 -12.99
CA PRO A 257 -2.49 10.53 -12.94
C PRO A 257 -3.18 10.44 -11.59
N ASN A 258 -3.17 9.26 -11.00
CA ASN A 258 -3.70 9.03 -9.67
C ASN A 258 -2.77 8.08 -8.91
N TRP A 259 -2.64 8.31 -7.62
CA TRP A 259 -1.78 7.49 -6.78
C TRP A 259 -2.16 7.58 -5.31
N GLU A 260 -1.78 6.56 -4.58
CA GLU A 260 -1.89 6.48 -3.13
C GLU A 260 -0.59 5.87 -2.57
N VAL A 261 -0.08 6.44 -1.50
CA VAL A 261 1.09 5.92 -0.80
C VAL A 261 0.76 5.75 0.67
N SER A 262 1.08 4.58 1.18
CA SER A 262 1.02 4.27 2.61
C SER A 262 2.42 3.90 3.09
N ARG A 263 2.92 4.58 4.11
CA ARG A 263 4.24 4.34 4.71
C ARG A 263 4.10 3.96 6.17
N GLY A 264 4.91 3.04 6.62
CA GLY A 264 4.98 2.68 8.03
C GLY A 264 6.15 1.77 8.34
N PRO A 265 6.28 1.34 9.60
CA PRO A 265 7.43 0.55 10.02
C PRO A 265 7.45 -0.89 9.50
N LEU A 266 6.32 -1.42 9.04
CA LEU A 266 6.22 -2.80 8.56
C LEU A 266 6.12 -2.92 7.06
N CYS A 267 5.42 -2.00 6.42
CA CYS A 267 5.31 -2.01 4.97
C CYS A 267 5.14 -0.62 4.39
N THR A 268 5.53 -0.50 3.13
CA THR A 268 5.22 0.64 2.28
C THR A 268 4.47 0.13 1.06
N LYS A 269 3.35 0.77 0.76
CA LYS A 269 2.52 0.48 -0.41
C LYS A 269 2.50 1.69 -1.33
N VAL A 270 2.63 1.42 -2.62
CA VAL A 270 2.55 2.44 -3.67
C VAL A 270 1.58 1.96 -4.72
N ARG A 271 0.41 2.55 -4.74
CA ARG A 271 -0.65 2.28 -5.71
C ARG A 271 -0.75 3.41 -6.72
N ARG A 272 -0.98 3.08 -7.97
CA ARG A 272 -1.14 4.00 -9.10
C ARG A 272 -2.23 3.49 -10.01
N TRP A 273 -3.05 4.41 -10.55
CA TRP A 273 -4.12 4.01 -11.45
C TRP A 273 -4.46 5.10 -12.47
N GLY A 274 -5.07 4.70 -13.57
CA GLY A 274 -5.51 5.55 -14.65
C GLY A 274 -5.57 4.83 -15.99
N PHE A 275 -5.68 5.60 -17.04
CA PHE A 275 -5.72 5.09 -18.41
C PHE A 275 -4.36 5.26 -19.09
N PRO A 276 -3.81 4.25 -19.77
CA PRO A 276 -2.65 4.41 -20.62
C PRO A 276 -2.92 5.45 -21.70
N HIS A 277 -1.96 6.32 -21.97
CA HIS A 277 -2.10 7.39 -22.92
C HIS A 277 -1.40 7.08 -24.25
N SER A 278 -1.95 7.64 -25.33
CA SER A 278 -1.24 7.77 -26.60
C SER A 278 -0.20 8.90 -26.49
N PRO A 279 1.02 8.74 -26.98
CA PRO A 279 2.02 9.80 -26.98
C PRO A 279 1.65 10.97 -27.91
N VAL A 280 0.75 10.73 -28.87
CA VAL A 280 0.37 11.73 -29.89
C VAL A 280 -0.77 12.62 -29.39
N HIS A 281 -1.74 12.06 -28.69
CA HIS A 281 -2.95 12.79 -28.25
C HIS A 281 -3.39 12.37 -26.84
N PRO A 282 -2.64 12.71 -25.80
CA PRO A 282 -2.94 12.24 -24.44
C PRO A 282 -4.31 12.68 -23.92
N LEU A 283 -4.75 13.90 -24.23
CA LEU A 283 -6.05 14.42 -23.79
C LEU A 283 -7.24 13.80 -24.53
N PHE A 284 -7.03 13.31 -25.73
CA PHE A 284 -8.07 12.69 -26.57
C PHE A 284 -7.97 11.18 -26.64
N THR A 285 -7.05 10.58 -25.88
CA THR A 285 -6.95 9.12 -25.83
C THR A 285 -8.27 8.53 -25.35
N PRO A 286 -8.87 7.62 -26.11
CA PRO A 286 -10.09 6.94 -25.67
C PRO A 286 -9.84 6.17 -24.38
N SER A 287 -10.74 6.30 -23.41
CA SER A 287 -10.74 5.44 -22.22
C SER A 287 -11.16 4.03 -22.64
N ARG A 288 -10.23 3.12 -22.76
CA ARG A 288 -10.44 1.73 -23.20
C ARG A 288 -10.12 0.73 -22.13
N MET A 289 -8.94 0.86 -21.52
CA MET A 289 -8.45 -0.02 -20.48
C MET A 289 -8.01 0.84 -19.29
N HIS A 290 -8.62 0.61 -18.14
CA HIS A 290 -8.20 1.20 -16.88
C HIS A 290 -7.20 0.27 -16.21
N ILE A 291 -6.09 0.81 -15.75
CA ILE A 291 -5.02 0.08 -15.07
C ILE A 291 -4.95 0.55 -13.63
N ASP A 292 -4.83 -0.38 -12.70
CA ASP A 292 -4.62 -0.16 -11.28
C ASP A 292 -3.55 -1.12 -10.78
N VAL A 293 -2.46 -0.60 -10.22
CA VAL A 293 -1.30 -1.38 -9.81
C VAL A 293 -0.78 -0.91 -8.46
N GLU A 294 -0.58 -1.85 -7.54
CA GLU A 294 0.01 -1.63 -6.22
C GLU A 294 1.30 -2.44 -6.06
N TYR A 295 2.37 -1.79 -5.63
CA TYR A 295 3.52 -2.45 -5.03
C TYR A 295 3.40 -2.49 -3.52
N THR A 296 3.81 -3.61 -2.90
CA THR A 296 3.93 -3.73 -1.44
C THR A 296 5.33 -4.19 -1.08
N PHE A 297 6.06 -3.35 -0.36
CA PHE A 297 7.41 -3.62 0.17
C PHE A 297 7.34 -3.81 1.68
N TYR A 298 7.95 -4.86 2.20
CA TYR A 298 7.94 -5.18 3.63
C TYR A 298 9.31 -5.01 4.30
N ALA A 299 9.29 -4.66 5.58
CA ALA A 299 10.46 -4.70 6.42
C ALA A 299 10.98 -6.14 6.55
N GLY A 300 12.31 -6.31 6.47
CA GLY A 300 12.98 -7.59 6.69
C GLY A 300 12.70 -8.68 5.65
N GLN A 301 11.98 -8.38 4.56
CA GLN A 301 11.62 -9.40 3.58
C GLN A 301 12.46 -9.30 2.29
N PRO A 302 12.97 -10.42 1.77
CA PRO A 302 13.75 -10.45 0.53
C PRO A 302 12.86 -10.49 -0.72
N PHE A 303 11.64 -10.00 -0.63
CA PHE A 303 10.68 -9.96 -1.72
C PHE A 303 9.77 -8.74 -1.62
N PHE A 304 9.09 -8.45 -2.71
CA PHE A 304 7.98 -7.51 -2.75
C PHE A 304 6.84 -8.08 -3.60
N PHE A 305 5.64 -7.57 -3.41
CA PHE A 305 4.50 -7.94 -4.23
C PHE A 305 4.13 -6.84 -5.23
N LYS A 306 3.52 -7.28 -6.33
CA LYS A 306 2.81 -6.43 -7.28
C LYS A 306 1.43 -7.02 -7.51
N GLU A 307 0.41 -6.26 -7.17
CA GLU A 307 -0.97 -6.57 -7.49
C GLU A 307 -1.44 -5.62 -8.58
N GLY A 308 -2.19 -6.14 -9.54
CA GLY A 308 -2.68 -5.33 -10.65
C GLY A 308 -4.02 -5.79 -11.17
N SER A 309 -4.75 -4.83 -11.71
CA SER A 309 -5.94 -5.10 -12.50
C SER A 309 -5.98 -4.23 -13.74
N MET A 310 -6.48 -4.80 -14.83
CA MET A 310 -6.84 -4.08 -16.05
C MET A 310 -8.33 -4.29 -16.28
N GLU A 311 -9.10 -3.22 -16.30
CA GLU A 311 -10.52 -3.24 -16.60
C GLU A 311 -10.77 -2.65 -17.98
N ILE A 312 -11.42 -3.42 -18.83
CA ILE A 312 -11.84 -2.96 -20.15
C ILE A 312 -13.14 -2.18 -19.99
N VAL A 313 -13.11 -0.89 -20.27
CA VAL A 313 -14.29 -0.01 -20.11
C VAL A 313 -15.06 0.22 -21.39
N LYS A 314 -14.47 -0.09 -22.55
CA LYS A 314 -15.11 -0.04 -23.88
C LYS A 314 -14.58 -1.18 -24.75
N ASP A 315 -15.46 -1.73 -25.60
CA ASP A 315 -15.09 -2.74 -26.59
C ASP A 315 -13.98 -2.22 -27.51
N PHE A 316 -12.95 -3.03 -27.73
CA PHE A 316 -11.94 -2.76 -28.74
C PHE A 316 -11.16 -4.01 -29.13
N ALA A 317 -10.63 -4.01 -30.36
CA ALA A 317 -9.68 -5.01 -30.78
C ALA A 317 -8.28 -4.59 -30.38
N ILE A 318 -7.50 -5.53 -29.89
CA ILE A 318 -6.12 -5.30 -29.48
C ILE A 318 -5.18 -6.07 -30.39
N ASP A 319 -4.19 -5.41 -30.93
CA ASP A 319 -3.14 -6.08 -31.70
C ASP A 319 -2.10 -6.73 -30.81
N TYR A 320 -1.89 -6.13 -29.62
CA TYR A 320 -0.81 -6.50 -28.73
C TYR A 320 -1.09 -6.00 -27.31
N LEU A 321 -0.85 -6.83 -26.30
CA LEU A 321 -0.93 -6.49 -24.88
C LEU A 321 0.34 -6.96 -24.17
N ARG A 322 0.97 -6.07 -23.44
CA ARG A 322 1.95 -6.36 -22.39
C ARG A 322 1.46 -5.87 -21.07
N ASP A 323 1.59 -6.70 -20.08
CA ASP A 323 1.15 -6.41 -18.74
C ASP A 323 2.33 -6.19 -17.78
N ASP A 324 3.33 -7.04 -17.85
CA ASP A 324 4.40 -7.08 -16.87
C ASP A 324 5.72 -7.44 -17.57
N GLU A 325 6.48 -6.45 -17.95
CA GLU A 325 7.76 -6.66 -18.64
C GLU A 325 8.88 -6.13 -17.74
N TRP A 326 9.85 -7.00 -17.45
CA TRP A 326 11.05 -6.68 -16.68
C TRP A 326 12.25 -6.69 -17.60
N VAL A 327 12.95 -5.58 -17.64
CA VAL A 327 14.14 -5.39 -18.48
C VAL A 327 15.25 -4.79 -17.65
N PHE A 328 16.39 -5.46 -17.65
CA PHE A 328 17.57 -5.01 -16.91
C PHE A 328 18.85 -5.41 -17.66
N SER A 329 20.01 -4.94 -17.20
CA SER A 329 21.30 -5.26 -17.81
C SER A 329 21.50 -6.78 -17.91
N GLY A 330 21.65 -7.31 -19.12
CA GLY A 330 21.85 -8.72 -19.38
C GLY A 330 23.14 -9.29 -18.80
N TYR A 331 24.07 -8.44 -18.42
CA TYR A 331 25.34 -8.84 -17.80
C TYR A 331 25.24 -9.05 -16.29
N SER A 332 24.12 -8.72 -15.67
CA SER A 332 23.90 -8.90 -14.23
C SER A 332 23.78 -10.36 -13.82
N PHE A 333 23.36 -11.22 -14.74
CA PHE A 333 23.06 -12.64 -14.49
C PHE A 333 23.77 -13.56 -15.46
N THR A 334 23.91 -14.83 -15.06
CA THR A 334 24.56 -15.86 -15.86
C THR A 334 23.61 -16.95 -16.34
N ASP A 335 22.52 -17.17 -15.62
CA ASP A 335 21.63 -18.31 -15.82
C ASP A 335 20.15 -17.88 -15.71
N THR A 336 19.28 -18.66 -16.33
CA THR A 336 17.82 -18.50 -16.27
C THR A 336 17.17 -19.58 -15.42
N VAL A 337 16.01 -19.27 -14.87
CA VAL A 337 15.11 -20.23 -14.22
C VAL A 337 13.69 -20.03 -14.72
N TRP A 338 12.92 -21.11 -14.71
CA TRP A 338 11.50 -21.09 -15.02
C TRP A 338 10.72 -22.09 -14.17
N MET A 339 9.46 -21.80 -13.90
CA MET A 339 8.59 -22.63 -13.07
C MET A 339 7.45 -23.20 -13.90
N ASP A 340 7.25 -24.49 -13.77
CA ASP A 340 6.18 -25.21 -14.45
C ASP A 340 4.81 -25.04 -13.74
N ARG A 341 3.76 -25.63 -14.32
CA ARG A 341 2.40 -25.60 -13.79
C ARG A 341 2.28 -26.26 -12.41
N GLU A 342 3.06 -27.29 -12.17
CA GLU A 342 3.11 -28.03 -10.89
C GLU A 342 3.83 -27.25 -9.80
N GLY A 343 4.49 -26.13 -10.15
CA GLY A 343 5.21 -25.26 -9.23
C GLY A 343 6.64 -25.72 -8.94
N ARG A 344 7.22 -26.55 -9.82
CA ARG A 344 8.63 -26.94 -9.75
C ARG A 344 9.49 -25.97 -10.55
N LEU A 345 10.57 -25.54 -9.95
CA LEU A 345 11.54 -24.63 -10.57
C LEU A 345 12.63 -25.42 -11.30
N HIS A 346 12.86 -25.04 -12.54
CA HIS A 346 13.90 -25.62 -13.41
C HIS A 346 14.96 -24.57 -13.74
N GLU A 347 16.21 -25.00 -13.81
CA GLU A 347 17.32 -24.17 -14.27
C GLU A 347 17.53 -24.34 -15.78
N GLY A 348 17.91 -23.27 -16.47
CA GLY A 348 18.23 -23.25 -17.87
C GLY A 348 17.09 -22.78 -18.77
N GLU A 349 17.21 -23.14 -20.07
CA GLU A 349 16.25 -22.70 -21.09
C GLU A 349 14.90 -23.40 -20.94
N VAL A 350 13.83 -22.65 -21.28
CA VAL A 350 12.46 -23.17 -21.30
C VAL A 350 12.28 -24.09 -22.51
N PRO A 351 11.93 -25.36 -22.33
CA PRO A 351 11.62 -26.24 -23.45
C PRO A 351 10.41 -25.78 -24.25
N ALA A 352 10.40 -26.00 -25.55
CA ALA A 352 9.35 -25.53 -26.46
C ALA A 352 7.92 -25.92 -26.05
N GLY A 353 7.74 -27.07 -25.39
CA GLY A 353 6.41 -27.51 -24.88
C GLY A 353 5.92 -26.79 -23.62
N HIS A 354 6.72 -25.93 -23.01
CA HIS A 354 6.39 -25.23 -21.76
C HIS A 354 6.32 -23.70 -21.90
N THR A 355 6.55 -23.17 -23.10
CA THR A 355 6.65 -21.72 -23.33
C THR A 355 5.37 -20.94 -23.03
N ASP A 356 4.21 -21.57 -23.12
CA ASP A 356 2.92 -20.92 -22.99
C ASP A 356 2.27 -21.11 -21.61
N ASP A 357 2.92 -21.83 -20.71
CA ASP A 357 2.36 -22.16 -19.40
C ASP A 357 3.39 -22.09 -18.26
N LEU A 358 4.05 -20.96 -18.16
CA LEU A 358 5.00 -20.69 -17.08
C LEU A 358 4.28 -20.04 -15.90
N TRP A 359 4.68 -20.41 -14.69
CA TRP A 359 4.17 -19.86 -13.42
C TRP A 359 5.23 -19.12 -12.61
N GLY A 360 6.40 -19.02 -13.15
CA GLY A 360 7.49 -18.20 -12.65
C GLY A 360 8.62 -18.18 -13.65
N VAL A 361 9.35 -17.08 -13.68
CA VAL A 361 10.53 -16.91 -14.52
C VAL A 361 11.54 -16.02 -13.80
N GLY A 362 12.81 -16.21 -14.08
CA GLY A 362 13.80 -15.38 -13.45
C GLY A 362 15.22 -15.64 -13.94
N PHE A 363 16.13 -15.00 -13.24
CA PHE A 363 17.55 -15.02 -13.54
C PHE A 363 18.35 -15.11 -12.24
N PHE A 364 19.51 -15.73 -12.30
CA PHE A 364 20.45 -15.70 -11.22
C PHE A 364 21.90 -15.61 -11.72
N ASN A 365 22.77 -15.15 -10.87
CA ASN A 365 24.20 -15.17 -11.10
C ASN A 365 24.81 -16.34 -10.33
N ARG A 366 25.41 -17.28 -11.07
CA ARG A 366 25.98 -18.50 -10.49
C ARG A 366 27.09 -18.24 -9.47
N HIS A 367 27.82 -17.14 -9.64
CA HIS A 367 28.95 -16.79 -8.78
C HIS A 367 28.54 -15.96 -7.55
N SER A 368 27.78 -14.89 -7.76
CA SER A 368 27.36 -14.00 -6.67
C SER A 368 26.13 -14.51 -5.93
N LYS A 369 25.38 -15.44 -6.53
CA LYS A 369 24.07 -15.94 -6.05
C LYS A 369 22.95 -14.91 -6.07
N ASP A 370 23.18 -13.71 -6.59
CA ASP A 370 22.11 -12.75 -6.74
C ASP A 370 21.07 -13.28 -7.72
N ALA A 371 19.80 -13.11 -7.40
CA ALA A 371 18.69 -13.57 -8.22
C ALA A 371 17.56 -12.57 -8.28
N PHE A 372 16.89 -12.50 -9.41
CA PHE A 372 15.60 -11.86 -9.57
C PHE A 372 14.64 -12.87 -10.18
N ILE A 373 13.62 -13.27 -9.38
CA ILE A 373 12.69 -14.32 -9.78
C ILE A 373 11.26 -13.79 -9.57
N ALA A 374 10.52 -13.71 -10.68
CA ALA A 374 9.10 -13.40 -10.67
C ALA A 374 8.30 -14.70 -10.52
N LEU A 375 7.39 -14.72 -9.55
CA LEU A 375 6.43 -15.79 -9.31
C LEU A 375 5.03 -15.26 -9.55
N TRP A 376 4.28 -15.87 -10.45
CA TRP A 376 2.91 -15.51 -10.73
C TRP A 376 1.98 -16.34 -9.85
N LEU A 377 1.40 -15.70 -8.84
CA LEU A 377 0.58 -16.35 -7.82
C LEU A 377 -0.89 -16.44 -8.26
N GLU A 378 -1.40 -15.38 -8.86
CA GLU A 378 -2.73 -15.31 -9.44
C GLU A 378 -2.68 -14.59 -10.79
N HIS A 379 -3.18 -15.24 -11.84
CA HIS A 379 -3.50 -14.61 -13.11
C HIS A 379 -4.89 -15.05 -13.52
N ARG A 380 -5.85 -14.15 -13.51
CA ARG A 380 -7.25 -14.44 -13.76
C ARG A 380 -7.87 -13.44 -14.73
N ALA A 381 -8.52 -13.94 -15.75
CA ALA A 381 -9.40 -13.18 -16.63
C ALA A 381 -10.88 -13.45 -16.27
N THR A 382 -11.67 -12.40 -16.19
CA THR A 382 -13.13 -12.49 -16.10
C THR A 382 -13.70 -11.83 -17.34
N GLY A 383 -14.59 -12.53 -18.06
CA GLY A 383 -15.17 -12.04 -19.32
C GLY A 383 -14.26 -12.20 -20.54
N PHE A 384 -13.17 -12.93 -20.41
CA PHE A 384 -12.28 -13.29 -21.51
C PHE A 384 -11.63 -14.64 -21.27
N GLU A 385 -11.55 -15.48 -22.30
CA GLU A 385 -10.86 -16.77 -22.29
C GLU A 385 -9.72 -16.74 -23.30
N GLY A 386 -8.58 -17.33 -22.96
CA GLY A 386 -7.51 -17.58 -23.94
C GLY A 386 -6.28 -16.68 -23.92
N LEU A 387 -6.07 -15.88 -22.86
CA LEU A 387 -4.80 -15.17 -22.66
C LEU A 387 -3.79 -16.09 -21.96
N HIS A 388 -2.90 -16.70 -22.69
CA HIS A 388 -1.93 -17.68 -22.17
C HIS A 388 -0.53 -17.52 -22.74
N HIS A 389 -0.22 -16.40 -23.36
CA HIS A 389 1.14 -16.21 -23.85
C HIS A 389 2.03 -15.68 -22.74
N THR A 390 3.13 -16.38 -22.52
CA THR A 390 4.17 -15.96 -21.57
C THR A 390 5.48 -15.83 -22.32
N GLY A 391 6.15 -14.70 -22.17
CA GLY A 391 7.50 -14.55 -22.68
C GLY A 391 8.48 -15.42 -21.89
N VAL A 392 9.35 -16.14 -22.56
CA VAL A 392 10.45 -16.86 -21.90
C VAL A 392 11.52 -15.89 -21.40
N PRO A 393 12.20 -16.20 -20.29
CA PRO A 393 13.31 -15.37 -19.82
C PRO A 393 14.47 -15.44 -20.82
N GLN A 394 15.00 -14.29 -21.18
CA GLN A 394 16.09 -14.17 -22.16
C GLN A 394 17.26 -13.42 -21.57
N LEU A 395 18.46 -14.00 -21.61
CA LEU A 395 19.70 -13.34 -21.27
C LEU A 395 20.36 -12.77 -22.53
N ASN A 396 20.99 -11.61 -22.36
CA ASN A 396 21.75 -10.94 -23.43
C ASN A 396 20.95 -10.66 -24.71
N TYR A 397 19.61 -10.60 -24.59
CA TYR A 397 18.77 -10.16 -25.69
C TYR A 397 19.00 -8.67 -25.94
N GLN A 398 19.57 -8.32 -27.07
CA GLN A 398 19.94 -6.93 -27.39
C GLN A 398 20.67 -6.18 -26.24
N GLY A 399 21.50 -6.90 -25.47
CA GLY A 399 22.25 -6.32 -24.35
C GLY A 399 21.52 -6.31 -23.00
N HIS A 400 20.34 -6.93 -22.90
CA HIS A 400 19.59 -7.00 -21.62
C HIS A 400 19.21 -8.43 -21.23
N GLY A 401 18.83 -8.60 -19.97
CA GLY A 401 17.94 -9.64 -19.51
C GLY A 401 16.50 -9.16 -19.64
N GLN A 402 15.60 -10.03 -20.06
CA GLN A 402 14.19 -9.69 -20.26
C GLN A 402 13.29 -10.85 -19.86
N LEU A 403 12.20 -10.53 -19.19
CA LEU A 403 11.10 -11.46 -18.93
C LEU A 403 9.75 -10.73 -19.10
N TRP A 404 8.75 -11.46 -19.55
CA TRP A 404 7.40 -10.96 -19.78
C TRP A 404 6.38 -11.73 -18.96
N SER A 405 5.24 -11.09 -18.72
CA SER A 405 4.16 -11.73 -17.98
C SER A 405 3.30 -12.67 -18.84
N ARG A 406 2.34 -13.32 -18.18
CA ARG A 406 1.38 -14.22 -18.82
C ARG A 406 0.33 -13.49 -19.69
N TRP A 407 0.14 -12.19 -19.51
CA TRP A 407 -0.86 -11.43 -20.21
C TRP A 407 -0.41 -10.87 -21.56
N ALA A 408 0.77 -11.20 -22.02
CA ALA A 408 1.21 -10.81 -23.33
C ALA A 408 0.32 -11.46 -24.39
N ALA A 409 -0.44 -10.65 -25.12
CA ALA A 409 -1.31 -11.08 -26.20
C ALA A 409 -0.76 -10.55 -27.54
N HIS A 410 -0.80 -11.40 -28.55
CA HIS A 410 -0.46 -11.05 -29.93
C HIS A 410 -1.62 -11.43 -30.84
N SER A 411 -1.87 -10.65 -31.87
CA SER A 411 -2.78 -10.99 -32.98
C SER A 411 -4.28 -10.88 -32.66
N GLY A 412 -4.72 -9.76 -32.16
CA GLY A 412 -6.06 -9.28 -32.39
C GLY A 412 -7.21 -9.89 -31.60
N PRO A 413 -7.07 -10.28 -30.32
CA PRO A 413 -8.28 -10.60 -29.56
C PRO A 413 -9.16 -9.38 -29.41
N GLU A 414 -10.48 -9.60 -29.45
CA GLU A 414 -11.47 -8.58 -29.15
C GLU A 414 -11.80 -8.57 -27.66
N PHE A 415 -11.56 -7.46 -26.99
CA PHE A 415 -11.93 -7.26 -25.60
C PHE A 415 -13.28 -6.58 -25.50
N LYS A 416 -14.12 -7.11 -24.63
CA LYS A 416 -15.44 -6.54 -24.30
C LYS A 416 -15.40 -5.71 -23.05
N ALA A 417 -16.17 -4.64 -23.02
CA ALA A 417 -16.35 -3.84 -21.81
C ALA A 417 -16.84 -4.72 -20.63
N GLY A 418 -16.26 -4.52 -19.48
CA GLY A 418 -16.49 -5.36 -18.30
C GLY A 418 -15.53 -6.55 -18.17
N THR A 419 -14.66 -6.81 -19.16
CA THR A 419 -13.54 -7.74 -18.99
C THR A 419 -12.58 -7.20 -17.94
N VAL A 420 -12.18 -8.04 -16.99
CA VAL A 420 -11.21 -7.72 -15.95
C VAL A 420 -10.09 -8.75 -15.95
N LEU A 421 -8.87 -8.27 -16.05
CA LEU A 421 -7.66 -9.08 -15.91
C LEU A 421 -7.03 -8.74 -14.55
N LYS A 422 -6.74 -9.75 -13.73
CA LYS A 422 -6.11 -9.59 -12.43
C LYS A 422 -4.82 -10.37 -12.33
N GLN A 423 -3.82 -9.77 -11.69
CA GLN A 423 -2.57 -10.40 -11.37
C GLN A 423 -2.17 -10.16 -9.92
N HIS A 424 -1.52 -11.15 -9.34
CA HIS A 424 -0.80 -11.06 -8.10
C HIS A 424 0.54 -11.76 -8.28
N ASN A 425 1.62 -11.01 -8.23
CA ASN A 425 2.97 -11.47 -8.47
C ASN A 425 3.85 -11.21 -7.25
N ALA A 426 4.74 -12.16 -6.94
CA ALA A 426 5.83 -11.96 -6.00
C ALA A 426 7.15 -11.88 -6.76
N TYR A 427 8.04 -10.99 -6.31
CA TYR A 427 9.37 -10.82 -6.88
C TYR A 427 10.40 -11.09 -5.80
N LEU A 428 11.15 -12.18 -5.96
CA LEU A 428 12.20 -12.58 -5.04
C LEU A 428 13.51 -11.87 -5.40
N VAL A 429 14.12 -11.27 -4.39
CA VAL A 429 15.42 -10.57 -4.47
C VAL A 429 16.38 -11.20 -3.45
N SER A 430 16.22 -12.49 -3.21
CA SER A 430 17.05 -13.28 -2.31
C SER A 430 18.24 -13.90 -3.04
N PRO A 431 19.27 -14.38 -2.31
CA PRO A 431 20.25 -15.28 -2.88
C PRO A 431 19.59 -16.52 -3.46
N TYR A 432 20.09 -16.98 -4.60
CA TYR A 432 19.65 -18.24 -5.19
C TYR A 432 20.46 -19.42 -4.63
N GLU A 433 19.78 -20.27 -3.90
CA GLU A 433 20.36 -21.45 -3.28
C GLU A 433 19.77 -22.76 -3.83
N GLY A 434 19.29 -22.70 -5.08
CA GLY A 434 18.63 -23.80 -5.76
C GLY A 434 17.11 -23.69 -5.79
N PRO A 435 16.42 -24.65 -6.41
CA PRO A 435 14.96 -24.62 -6.60
C PRO A 435 14.13 -24.62 -5.32
N GLY A 436 14.51 -25.45 -4.32
CA GLY A 436 13.71 -25.72 -3.14
C GLY A 436 13.24 -24.48 -2.37
N PRO A 437 14.13 -23.53 -2.00
CA PRO A 437 13.71 -22.30 -1.32
C PRO A 437 12.74 -21.43 -2.12
N VAL A 438 12.83 -21.43 -3.45
CA VAL A 438 11.92 -20.68 -4.32
C VAL A 438 10.54 -21.36 -4.38
N GLU A 439 10.51 -22.67 -4.48
CA GLU A 439 9.28 -23.47 -4.45
C GLU A 439 8.55 -23.33 -3.11
N GLU A 440 9.31 -23.37 -2.01
CA GLU A 440 8.77 -23.13 -0.66
C GLU A 440 8.20 -21.72 -0.52
N ALA A 441 8.89 -20.68 -1.01
CA ALA A 441 8.40 -19.31 -1.00
C ALA A 441 7.09 -19.19 -1.78
N ARG A 442 7.00 -19.79 -2.98
CA ARG A 442 5.76 -19.83 -3.75
C ARG A 442 4.63 -20.51 -3.00
N GLN A 443 4.87 -21.67 -2.41
CA GLN A 443 3.86 -22.39 -1.63
C GLN A 443 3.38 -21.54 -0.46
N ARG A 444 4.28 -20.86 0.23
CA ARG A 444 3.96 -19.91 1.30
C ARG A 444 3.04 -18.79 0.82
N PHE A 445 3.34 -18.17 -0.31
CA PHE A 445 2.53 -17.08 -0.86
C PHE A 445 1.15 -17.55 -1.35
N LEU A 446 1.06 -18.77 -1.89
CA LEU A 446 -0.22 -19.37 -2.31
C LEU A 446 -1.09 -19.84 -1.14
N SER A 447 -0.50 -20.02 0.02
CA SER A 447 -1.17 -20.49 1.23
C SER A 447 -0.98 -19.46 2.36
N PRO A 448 -1.53 -18.24 2.24
CA PRO A 448 -1.38 -17.21 3.25
C PRO A 448 -2.03 -17.63 4.56
N LEU A 449 -1.57 -17.05 5.67
CA LEU A 449 -2.19 -17.23 6.97
C LEU A 449 -3.66 -16.80 6.92
N VAL A 450 -4.52 -17.63 7.49
CA VAL A 450 -5.97 -17.39 7.55
C VAL A 450 -6.31 -16.65 8.83
N VAL A 451 -6.94 -15.48 8.71
CA VAL A 451 -7.35 -14.67 9.86
C VAL A 451 -8.87 -14.64 9.98
N ARG A 452 -9.37 -14.91 11.16
CA ARG A 452 -10.80 -14.89 11.49
C ARG A 452 -11.02 -14.08 12.78
N ALA A 453 -12.22 -13.53 12.95
CA ALA A 453 -12.65 -13.05 14.26
C ALA A 453 -12.65 -14.24 15.24
N GLY A 454 -12.03 -14.06 16.37
CA GLY A 454 -11.90 -15.07 17.41
C GLY A 454 -12.69 -14.71 18.67
N GLN A 455 -12.68 -15.62 19.62
CA GLN A 455 -13.16 -15.41 20.98
C GLN A 455 -12.09 -15.89 21.95
N LEU A 456 -12.00 -15.25 23.11
CA LEU A 456 -11.11 -15.74 24.15
C LEU A 456 -11.65 -17.09 24.66
N PRO A 457 -10.80 -18.11 24.82
CA PRO A 457 -11.22 -19.35 25.43
C PRO A 457 -11.77 -19.13 26.85
N GLU A 458 -12.87 -19.77 27.19
CA GLU A 458 -13.38 -19.76 28.56
C GLU A 458 -12.32 -20.30 29.52
N GLY A 459 -12.05 -19.55 30.59
CA GLY A 459 -11.07 -19.96 31.60
C GLY A 459 -9.61 -19.76 31.20
N SER A 460 -9.31 -18.84 30.24
CA SER A 460 -7.93 -18.46 29.90
C SER A 460 -7.15 -18.09 31.16
N ALA A 461 -6.28 -18.99 31.62
CA ALA A 461 -5.41 -18.77 32.79
C ALA A 461 -4.29 -17.80 32.34
N ALA A 462 -4.38 -16.57 32.74
CA ALA A 462 -3.33 -15.58 32.49
C ALA A 462 -2.12 -15.87 33.38
N GLN A 463 -0.98 -16.10 32.77
CA GLN A 463 0.29 -16.27 33.47
C GLN A 463 1.16 -15.02 33.20
N GLY A 464 1.00 -13.99 34.01
CA GLY A 464 1.86 -12.80 33.90
C GLY A 464 1.74 -12.02 32.59
N SER A 465 2.45 -10.93 32.49
CA SER A 465 2.60 -10.15 31.25
C SER A 465 4.06 -9.74 31.08
N LEU A 466 4.55 -9.76 29.83
CA LEU A 466 5.85 -9.18 29.51
C LEU A 466 5.71 -7.66 29.53
N ALA A 467 6.70 -6.95 30.12
CA ALA A 467 6.67 -5.51 30.21
C ALA A 467 6.52 -4.86 28.83
N ARG A 468 5.59 -3.93 28.72
CA ARG A 468 5.53 -3.05 27.55
C ARG A 468 6.72 -2.10 27.55
N PRO A 469 7.24 -1.72 26.38
CA PRO A 469 8.14 -0.58 26.28
C PRO A 469 7.44 0.62 26.92
N GLY A 470 8.08 1.24 27.93
CA GLY A 470 7.44 2.20 28.81
C GLY A 470 6.80 3.38 28.10
N GLU A 471 5.53 3.64 28.35
CA GLU A 471 4.91 4.93 28.14
C GLU A 471 5.29 5.83 29.32
N ALA A 472 6.10 6.84 29.04
CA ALA A 472 6.52 7.79 30.04
C ALA A 472 5.44 8.87 30.26
N GLU A 473 5.20 9.20 31.51
CA GLU A 473 4.49 10.40 32.01
C GLU A 473 3.08 10.66 31.43
N SER A 474 2.13 9.85 31.82
CA SER A 474 0.71 10.02 31.42
C SER A 474 -0.04 11.20 32.10
N GLY A 475 0.52 11.78 33.16
CA GLY A 475 -0.21 12.76 34.02
C GLY A 475 -0.57 14.09 33.34
N LEU A 476 0.25 14.59 32.42
CA LEU A 476 0.00 15.88 31.72
C LEU A 476 -0.86 15.74 30.47
N LYS A 477 -0.93 14.55 29.88
CA LYS A 477 -1.60 14.33 28.59
C LYS A 477 -3.06 14.80 28.54
N PRO A 478 -3.92 14.50 29.54
CA PRO A 478 -5.30 14.98 29.55
C PRO A 478 -5.41 16.51 29.47
N ALA A 479 -4.58 17.22 30.22
CA ALA A 479 -4.56 18.68 30.22
C ALA A 479 -4.07 19.27 28.90
N LEU A 480 -3.06 18.64 28.28
CA LEU A 480 -2.54 19.03 26.99
C LEU A 480 -3.56 18.84 25.87
N TRP A 481 -4.24 17.70 25.84
CA TRP A 481 -5.29 17.46 24.85
C TRP A 481 -6.50 18.39 25.05
N ALA A 482 -6.86 18.68 26.29
CA ALA A 482 -7.87 19.70 26.57
C ALA A 482 -7.45 21.09 26.08
N ALA A 483 -6.17 21.44 26.26
CA ALA A 483 -5.62 22.70 25.77
C ALA A 483 -5.63 22.77 24.23
N LEU A 484 -5.29 21.69 23.54
CA LEU A 484 -5.31 21.61 22.08
C LEU A 484 -6.71 21.81 21.49
N ARG A 485 -7.76 21.31 22.17
CA ARG A 485 -9.16 21.55 21.76
C ARG A 485 -9.61 23.02 21.86
N LEU A 486 -8.86 23.84 22.57
CA LEU A 486 -9.10 25.27 22.64
C LEU A 486 -8.33 26.08 21.58
N VAL A 487 -7.57 25.44 20.71
CA VAL A 487 -6.87 26.11 19.62
C VAL A 487 -7.74 26.03 18.37
N PRO A 488 -8.32 27.15 17.90
CA PRO A 488 -9.16 27.15 16.71
C PRO A 488 -8.34 26.92 15.45
N ASP A 489 -8.99 26.41 14.40
CA ASP A 489 -8.44 26.43 13.06
C ASP A 489 -8.72 27.80 12.41
N ASP A 490 -7.78 28.72 12.54
CA ASP A 490 -7.88 30.07 11.95
C ASP A 490 -7.98 30.07 10.40
N MET A 491 -7.86 28.92 9.78
CA MET A 491 -8.00 28.77 8.32
C MET A 491 -9.48 28.74 7.89
N PHE A 492 -10.35 28.35 8.81
CA PHE A 492 -11.78 28.26 8.59
C PHE A 492 -12.52 29.17 9.60
N TYR A 493 -12.12 30.45 9.64
CA TYR A 493 -12.66 31.44 10.57
C TYR A 493 -14.21 31.60 10.54
N THR A 494 -14.87 31.00 9.58
CA THR A 494 -16.33 30.91 9.48
C THR A 494 -16.91 29.65 10.13
N VAL A 495 -16.05 28.75 10.59
CA VAL A 495 -16.43 27.46 11.16
C VAL A 495 -15.81 27.33 12.55
N ASP A 496 -16.62 26.99 13.55
CA ASP A 496 -16.14 26.74 14.92
C ASP A 496 -15.51 25.32 14.99
N ALA A 497 -14.30 25.21 14.50
CA ALA A 497 -13.53 23.97 14.49
C ALA A 497 -12.16 24.17 15.17
N ASN A 498 -11.68 23.16 15.87
CA ASN A 498 -10.38 23.17 16.53
C ASN A 498 -9.44 22.14 15.92
N LEU A 499 -8.13 22.25 16.21
CA LEU A 499 -7.09 21.42 15.60
C LEU A 499 -7.27 19.92 15.87
N VAL A 500 -7.83 19.55 17.01
CA VAL A 500 -8.06 18.15 17.39
C VAL A 500 -9.23 17.57 16.61
N ASP A 501 -10.34 18.29 16.54
CA ASP A 501 -11.54 17.84 15.82
C ASP A 501 -11.35 17.83 14.32
N MET A 502 -10.46 18.67 13.81
CA MET A 502 -10.01 18.64 12.42
C MET A 502 -9.03 17.48 12.12
N GLY A 503 -8.59 16.73 13.12
CA GLY A 503 -7.68 15.60 12.96
C GLY A 503 -6.26 15.99 12.53
N TYR A 504 -5.81 17.20 12.90
CA TYR A 504 -4.49 17.69 12.53
C TYR A 504 -3.38 17.21 13.46
N ILE A 505 -3.71 16.78 14.68
CA ILE A 505 -2.73 16.31 15.66
C ILE A 505 -2.46 14.82 15.44
N TYR A 506 -1.28 14.48 14.98
CA TYR A 506 -0.90 13.09 14.67
C TYR A 506 -0.26 12.37 15.84
N ASP A 507 0.52 13.08 16.66
CA ASP A 507 1.12 12.53 17.87
C ASP A 507 1.37 13.62 18.91
N LEU A 508 1.37 13.22 20.18
CA LEU A 508 1.71 14.08 21.31
C LEU A 508 2.47 13.27 22.35
N ARG A 509 3.72 13.63 22.55
CA ARG A 509 4.62 12.99 23.51
C ARG A 509 5.04 13.97 24.58
N VAL A 510 5.21 13.45 25.78
CA VAL A 510 5.66 14.24 26.93
C VAL A 510 6.83 13.55 27.58
N ARG A 511 7.95 14.27 27.74
CA ARG A 511 9.14 13.74 28.40
C ARG A 511 9.81 14.84 29.23
N GLY A 512 9.83 14.68 30.54
CA GLY A 512 10.45 15.63 31.45
C GLY A 512 9.92 17.07 31.29
N GLY A 513 8.62 17.26 31.00
CA GLY A 513 8.03 18.58 30.77
C GLY A 513 8.28 19.18 29.38
N VAL A 514 8.99 18.47 28.49
CA VAL A 514 9.06 18.80 27.06
C VAL A 514 7.91 18.11 26.35
N VAL A 515 7.14 18.87 25.57
CA VAL A 515 6.00 18.39 24.79
C VAL A 515 6.38 18.40 23.31
N GLU A 516 6.38 17.25 22.70
CA GLU A 516 6.61 17.08 21.26
C GLU A 516 5.24 16.85 20.58
N VAL A 517 4.91 17.68 19.62
CA VAL A 517 3.66 17.59 18.84
C VAL A 517 4.02 17.33 17.39
N LEU A 518 3.53 16.22 16.86
CA LEU A 518 3.54 15.96 15.42
C LEU A 518 2.18 16.32 14.85
N MET A 519 2.14 17.22 13.89
CA MET A 519 0.89 17.67 13.29
C MET A 519 0.93 17.74 11.77
N THR A 520 -0.25 17.86 11.18
CA THR A 520 -0.44 18.00 9.74
C THR A 520 -1.47 19.08 9.40
N MET A 521 -1.79 19.21 8.13
CA MET A 521 -2.86 20.04 7.58
C MET A 521 -3.24 19.56 6.16
N PRO A 522 -4.41 19.97 5.61
CA PRO A 522 -4.91 19.44 4.35
C PRO A 522 -4.02 19.68 3.13
N HIS A 523 -3.19 20.71 3.14
CA HIS A 523 -2.30 21.02 2.02
C HIS A 523 -1.07 21.82 2.43
N ARG A 524 0.01 21.72 1.64
CA ARG A 524 1.35 22.25 1.95
C ARG A 524 1.52 23.75 1.75
N GLY A 525 0.66 24.43 1.03
CA GLY A 525 0.90 25.78 0.53
C GLY A 525 0.76 26.96 1.51
N ARG A 526 0.65 26.71 2.81
CA ARG A 526 0.38 27.76 3.81
C ARG A 526 1.51 27.94 4.80
N PRO A 527 1.69 29.13 5.39
CA PRO A 527 2.63 29.35 6.47
C PRO A 527 2.14 28.71 7.78
N CYS A 528 2.09 27.38 7.80
CA CYS A 528 1.53 26.52 8.85
C CYS A 528 2.02 26.89 10.25
N TYR A 529 3.32 27.13 10.39
CA TYR A 529 3.92 27.42 11.67
C TYR A 529 3.33 28.68 12.30
N ARG A 530 3.12 29.72 11.51
CA ARG A 530 2.59 31.00 12.01
C ARG A 530 1.13 30.92 12.42
N TYR A 531 0.31 30.23 11.64
CA TYR A 531 -1.14 30.24 11.83
C TYR A 531 -1.67 29.08 12.67
N LEU A 532 -0.97 27.96 12.73
CA LEU A 532 -1.39 26.79 13.50
C LEU A 532 -0.37 26.42 14.58
N GLY A 533 0.90 26.33 14.24
CA GLY A 533 1.95 25.89 15.16
C GLY A 533 2.22 26.85 16.29
N GLU A 534 2.29 28.17 16.03
CA GLU A 534 2.54 29.16 17.07
C GLU A 534 1.38 29.34 18.06
N PRO A 535 0.10 29.42 17.66
CA PRO A 535 -1.03 29.40 18.58
C PRO A 535 -1.06 28.13 19.44
N LEU A 536 -0.84 26.96 18.82
CA LEU A 536 -0.75 25.67 19.51
C LEU A 536 0.37 25.69 20.54
N ARG A 537 1.58 26.09 20.14
CA ARG A 537 2.77 26.16 21.00
C ARG A 537 2.51 27.06 22.22
N ARG A 538 1.98 28.26 22.01
CA ARG A 538 1.64 29.19 23.10
C ARG A 538 0.59 28.61 24.06
N LYS A 539 -0.40 27.92 23.50
CA LYS A 539 -1.45 27.32 24.32
C LYS A 539 -0.93 26.18 25.18
N LEU A 540 -0.10 25.30 24.63
CA LEU A 540 0.50 24.21 25.39
C LEU A 540 1.51 24.71 26.44
N LEU A 541 2.28 25.76 26.17
CA LEU A 541 3.16 26.39 27.15
C LEU A 541 2.42 26.98 28.35
N SER A 542 1.11 27.27 28.23
CA SER A 542 0.30 27.74 29.35
C SER A 542 -0.16 26.63 30.29
N VAL A 543 0.07 25.36 29.95
CA VAL A 543 -0.31 24.21 30.79
C VAL A 543 0.75 24.05 31.91
N PRO A 544 0.34 24.01 33.19
CA PRO A 544 1.28 23.81 34.29
C PRO A 544 2.09 22.53 34.13
N GLY A 545 3.41 22.63 34.32
CA GLY A 545 4.35 21.51 34.16
C GLY A 545 4.98 21.39 32.79
N VAL A 546 4.54 22.15 31.79
CA VAL A 546 5.16 22.25 30.47
C VAL A 546 6.30 23.28 30.51
N ARG A 547 7.50 22.86 30.08
CA ARG A 547 8.69 23.72 30.03
C ARG A 547 9.03 24.13 28.60
N GLU A 548 8.80 23.24 27.67
CA GLU A 548 9.15 23.43 26.26
C GLU A 548 8.12 22.72 25.37
N VAL A 549 7.86 23.28 24.20
CA VAL A 549 6.97 22.68 23.18
C VAL A 549 7.69 22.72 21.84
N LEU A 550 7.90 21.54 21.27
CA LEU A 550 8.42 21.31 19.93
C LEU A 550 7.27 20.93 19.02
N VAL A 551 7.17 21.59 17.87
CA VAL A 551 6.08 21.33 16.90
C VAL A 551 6.71 20.97 15.57
N ASP A 552 6.47 19.73 15.12
CA ASP A 552 6.89 19.22 13.84
C ASP A 552 5.70 19.03 12.92
N PHE A 553 5.90 19.32 11.63
CA PHE A 553 4.90 19.12 10.59
C PHE A 553 5.22 17.90 9.74
N THR A 554 4.19 17.10 9.48
CA THR A 554 4.28 15.98 8.54
C THR A 554 3.09 16.01 7.58
N TRP A 555 3.31 15.54 6.37
CA TRP A 555 2.27 15.30 5.36
C TRP A 555 2.16 13.81 5.02
N GLU A 556 2.68 12.97 5.92
CA GLU A 556 2.62 11.53 5.76
C GLU A 556 2.23 10.83 7.07
N PRO A 557 1.13 10.09 7.02
CA PRO A 557 0.19 10.03 5.90
C PRO A 557 -0.46 11.38 5.71
N ALA A 558 -0.95 11.60 4.52
CA ALA A 558 -1.66 12.83 4.27
C ALA A 558 -2.93 12.91 5.12
N TRP A 559 -3.35 14.12 5.38
CA TRP A 559 -4.62 14.36 6.05
C TRP A 559 -5.81 13.91 5.18
N SER A 560 -6.85 13.38 5.80
CA SER A 560 -8.09 12.99 5.13
C SER A 560 -9.29 13.30 6.01
N LEU A 561 -10.48 13.36 5.43
CA LEU A 561 -11.72 13.56 6.16
C LEU A 561 -11.99 12.48 7.21
N ALA A 562 -11.48 11.28 6.98
CA ALA A 562 -11.59 10.17 7.93
C ALA A 562 -10.88 10.44 9.27
N ARG A 563 -9.94 11.39 9.30
CA ARG A 563 -9.22 11.78 10.53
C ARG A 563 -9.99 12.78 11.38
N MET A 564 -11.00 13.44 10.82
CA MET A 564 -11.85 14.38 11.57
C MET A 564 -12.69 13.64 12.60
N SER A 565 -12.93 14.26 13.72
CA SER A 565 -13.96 13.79 14.67
C SER A 565 -15.37 13.99 14.09
N ALA A 566 -16.36 13.34 14.67
CA ALA A 566 -17.75 13.58 14.30
C ALA A 566 -18.13 15.07 14.46
N ALA A 567 -17.65 15.72 15.53
CA ALA A 567 -17.85 17.15 15.76
C ALA A 567 -17.21 18.01 14.67
N GLY A 568 -15.97 17.68 14.26
CA GLY A 568 -15.28 18.38 13.18
C GLY A 568 -16.01 18.25 11.84
N ARG A 569 -16.46 17.06 11.48
CA ARG A 569 -17.23 16.84 10.25
C ARG A 569 -18.57 17.58 10.28
N ALA A 570 -19.28 17.54 11.40
CA ALA A 570 -20.53 18.27 11.56
C ALA A 570 -20.32 19.78 11.41
N ALA A 571 -19.27 20.33 12.03
CA ALA A 571 -18.93 21.75 11.91
C ALA A 571 -18.61 22.15 10.46
N MET A 572 -17.99 21.26 9.69
CA MET A 572 -17.65 21.48 8.29
C MET A 572 -18.79 21.16 7.30
N GLY A 573 -19.93 20.67 7.78
CA GLY A 573 -21.04 20.26 6.91
C GLY A 573 -20.72 19.05 6.03
N VAL A 574 -19.77 18.22 6.43
CA VAL A 574 -19.40 17.00 5.70
C VAL A 574 -20.30 15.88 6.20
N GLU A 575 -21.12 15.34 5.30
CA GLU A 575 -21.94 14.17 5.59
C GLU A 575 -21.09 12.92 5.87
N THR A 576 -21.50 12.13 6.84
CA THR A 576 -20.84 10.89 7.28
C THR A 576 -21.15 9.71 6.36
#